data_5d4ec53b53a4fa49f905103ac1f87e63
#
_entry.id   5d4ec53b53a4fa49f905103ac1f87e63
#
_cell.length_a   1.000
_cell.length_b   1.000
_cell.length_c   1.000
_cell.angle_alpha   90.00
_cell.angle_beta   90.00
_cell.angle_gamma   90.00
#
_symmetry.space_group_name_H-M   'P 1'
#
loop_
_entity.id
_entity.type
_entity.pdbx_description
1 polymer ?
#
loop_
_entity_poly.entity_id
_entity_poly.type
_entity_poly.pdbx_seq_one_letter_code
_entity_poly.pdbx_strand_id
1 'polypeptide(L)'
;MSTETVNQQIPAGTWTVDPVHSTIHFAVTHSEVATFRSGFKKYEATLTGGEAPQLTGSVEVASIDIEEEQLKGHLLSPEFFDVENNPRLKFSSTELSVDDEGQVRLAGELEIHGQTHEVNAVGKFAQVPAYLDGRERIGLSIATGVDRREFGLDWNADLPSGGQALEYDVAIDVELEFVAAEGE
;
A
#
# COMPACT_ATOMS: atom_id res chain seq x y z
N MET A 1 -22.31 25.49 18.88
CA MET A 1 -21.35 24.67 19.64
C MET A 1 -20.53 23.94 18.61
N SER A 2 -19.32 24.38 18.41
CA SER A 2 -18.37 23.67 17.53
C SER A 2 -17.98 22.38 18.26
N THR A 3 -18.38 21.25 17.77
CA THR A 3 -17.80 19.98 18.16
C THR A 3 -16.36 20.00 17.67
N GLU A 4 -15.41 20.32 18.56
CA GLU A 4 -14.02 19.98 18.31
C GLU A 4 -13.97 18.46 18.08
N THR A 5 -13.68 18.07 16.87
CA THR A 5 -13.40 16.68 16.55
C THR A 5 -12.09 16.36 17.26
N VAL A 6 -12.17 15.64 18.37
CA VAL A 6 -10.95 15.14 19.03
C VAL A 6 -10.36 14.12 18.08
N ASN A 7 -9.26 14.48 17.45
CA ASN A 7 -8.55 13.59 16.56
C ASN A 7 -7.86 12.51 17.40
N GLN A 8 -8.17 11.24 17.16
CA GLN A 8 -7.47 10.15 17.82
C GLN A 8 -6.01 10.20 17.36
N GLN A 9 -5.11 10.54 18.27
CA GLN A 9 -3.70 10.68 17.93
C GLN A 9 -3.04 9.28 17.85
N ILE A 10 -2.32 9.06 16.76
CA ILE A 10 -1.36 7.97 16.69
C ILE A 10 -0.29 8.24 17.76
N PRO A 11 -0.01 7.30 18.70
CA PRO A 11 0.94 7.56 19.76
C PRO A 11 2.29 8.03 19.25
N ALA A 12 2.85 9.04 19.92
CA ALA A 12 4.14 9.61 19.53
C ALA A 12 5.25 8.56 19.53
N GLY A 13 6.20 8.71 18.62
CA GLY A 13 7.32 7.81 18.44
C GLY A 13 7.42 7.26 17.03
N THR A 14 8.37 6.38 16.85
CA THR A 14 8.62 5.68 15.59
C THR A 14 8.15 4.25 15.68
N TRP A 15 7.40 3.82 14.71
CA TRP A 15 6.78 2.50 14.64
C TRP A 15 7.26 1.80 13.37
N THR A 16 7.71 0.57 13.52
CA THR A 16 8.23 -0.25 12.42
C THR A 16 7.25 -1.36 12.06
N VAL A 17 7.05 -1.60 10.78
CA VAL A 17 6.16 -2.67 10.33
C VAL A 17 6.65 -4.05 10.80
N ASP A 18 5.71 -4.88 11.24
CA ASP A 18 5.90 -6.31 11.42
C ASP A 18 5.51 -7.03 10.12
N PRO A 19 6.47 -7.49 9.33
CA PRO A 19 6.18 -8.09 8.02
C PRO A 19 5.51 -9.47 8.13
N VAL A 20 5.55 -10.11 9.29
CA VAL A 20 4.90 -11.42 9.50
C VAL A 20 3.38 -11.29 9.55
N HIS A 21 2.89 -10.18 10.11
CA HIS A 21 1.47 -9.95 10.31
C HIS A 21 0.91 -8.81 9.44
N SER A 22 1.65 -8.44 8.40
CA SER A 22 1.27 -7.38 7.48
C SER A 22 1.15 -7.91 6.06
N THR A 23 0.34 -7.26 5.22
CA THR A 23 0.17 -7.62 3.81
C THR A 23 0.01 -6.39 2.94
N ILE A 24 0.56 -6.45 1.74
CA ILE A 24 0.37 -5.47 0.68
C ILE A 24 -0.13 -6.22 -0.55
N HIS A 25 -1.40 -5.98 -0.91
CA HIS A 25 -2.06 -6.68 -2.01
C HIS A 25 -2.59 -5.69 -3.05
N PHE A 26 -2.75 -6.18 -4.27
CA PHE A 26 -3.46 -5.51 -5.34
C PHE A 26 -4.42 -6.46 -6.04
N ALA A 27 -5.43 -5.89 -6.69
CA ALA A 27 -6.42 -6.63 -7.45
C ALA A 27 -6.74 -5.90 -8.76
N VAL A 28 -6.84 -6.66 -9.84
CA VAL A 28 -7.17 -6.15 -11.16
C VAL A 28 -8.05 -7.15 -11.90
N THR A 29 -9.02 -6.67 -12.67
CA THR A 29 -9.87 -7.55 -13.47
C THR A 29 -9.10 -8.02 -14.71
N HIS A 30 -9.07 -9.34 -14.90
CA HIS A 30 -8.44 -10.01 -16.02
C HIS A 30 -9.48 -10.56 -16.98
N SER A 31 -9.31 -10.29 -18.27
CA SER A 31 -10.16 -10.75 -19.37
C SER A 31 -11.66 -10.49 -19.16
N GLU A 32 -12.01 -9.46 -18.41
CA GLU A 32 -13.39 -9.05 -18.07
C GLU A 32 -14.20 -10.13 -17.28
N VAL A 33 -13.55 -11.21 -16.83
CA VAL A 33 -14.25 -12.34 -16.22
C VAL A 33 -13.83 -12.65 -14.78
N ALA A 34 -12.62 -12.32 -14.36
CA ALA A 34 -12.14 -12.67 -13.03
C ALA A 34 -11.25 -11.60 -12.43
N THR A 35 -11.27 -11.49 -11.12
CA THR A 35 -10.34 -10.62 -10.39
C THR A 35 -9.05 -11.39 -10.09
N PHE A 36 -7.95 -10.94 -10.68
CA PHE A 36 -6.62 -11.39 -10.33
C PHE A 36 -6.12 -10.64 -9.10
N ARG A 37 -5.62 -11.38 -8.11
CA ARG A 37 -5.04 -10.82 -6.88
C ARG A 37 -3.64 -11.33 -6.68
N SER A 38 -2.76 -10.43 -6.29
CA SER A 38 -1.41 -10.76 -5.87
C SER A 38 -0.92 -9.74 -4.85
N GLY A 39 0.32 -9.82 -4.45
CA GLY A 39 0.93 -8.90 -3.50
C GLY A 39 2.44 -8.97 -3.56
N PHE A 40 3.08 -8.39 -2.55
CA PHE A 40 4.52 -8.34 -2.43
C PHE A 40 4.95 -8.90 -1.07
N LYS A 41 6.03 -9.67 -1.06
CA LYS A 41 6.53 -10.37 0.15
C LYS A 41 7.59 -9.59 0.91
N LYS A 42 8.27 -8.64 0.25
CA LYS A 42 9.35 -7.86 0.86
C LYS A 42 9.06 -6.37 0.76
N TYR A 43 8.91 -5.76 1.90
CA TYR A 43 8.63 -4.34 2.03
C TYR A 43 9.07 -3.82 3.40
N GLU A 44 9.21 -2.52 3.47
CA GLU A 44 9.49 -1.78 4.69
C GLU A 44 8.43 -0.69 4.83
N ALA A 45 8.01 -0.41 6.05
CA ALA A 45 7.15 0.73 6.34
C ALA A 45 7.47 1.27 7.72
N THR A 46 7.43 2.59 7.83
CA THR A 46 7.65 3.32 9.08
C THR A 46 6.50 4.29 9.29
N LEU A 47 5.92 4.22 10.48
CA LEU A 47 4.91 5.16 10.94
C LEU A 47 5.50 6.02 12.03
N THR A 48 5.48 7.32 11.84
CA THR A 48 5.82 8.29 12.89
C THR A 48 4.51 8.84 13.46
N GLY A 49 4.33 8.72 14.76
CA GLY A 49 3.13 9.21 15.44
C GLY A 49 3.34 10.60 16.03
N GLY A 50 2.32 11.10 16.74
CA GLY A 50 2.31 12.41 17.37
C GLY A 50 1.40 13.41 16.63
N GLU A 51 1.72 14.71 16.78
CA GLU A 51 0.88 15.79 16.23
C GLU A 51 0.85 15.87 14.71
N ALA A 52 1.92 15.43 14.05
CA ALA A 52 2.04 15.40 12.60
C ALA A 52 2.46 14.00 12.14
N PRO A 53 1.53 13.02 12.15
CA PRO A 53 1.87 11.66 11.83
C PRO A 53 2.25 11.51 10.35
N GLN A 54 3.20 10.61 10.08
CA GLN A 54 3.67 10.31 8.74
C GLN A 54 3.81 8.81 8.53
N LEU A 55 3.43 8.35 7.34
CA LEU A 55 3.66 6.99 6.86
C LEU A 55 4.59 7.03 5.66
N THR A 56 5.66 6.27 5.73
CA THR A 56 6.55 6.03 4.59
C THR A 56 6.69 4.54 4.34
N GLY A 57 6.82 4.15 3.10
CA GLY A 57 6.97 2.74 2.74
C GLY A 57 7.77 2.54 1.46
N SER A 58 8.33 1.36 1.34
CA SER A 58 9.08 0.91 0.17
C SER A 58 8.83 -0.58 -0.05
N VAL A 59 8.52 -0.95 -1.27
CA VAL A 59 8.22 -2.33 -1.66
C VAL A 59 9.26 -2.79 -2.69
N GLU A 60 9.82 -3.96 -2.49
CA GLU A 60 10.70 -4.62 -3.45
C GLU A 60 9.86 -5.28 -4.56
N VAL A 61 9.91 -4.74 -5.77
CA VAL A 61 9.10 -5.19 -6.90
C VAL A 61 9.34 -6.66 -7.25
N ALA A 62 10.60 -7.11 -7.18
CA ALA A 62 10.97 -8.50 -7.43
C ALA A 62 10.35 -9.50 -6.46
N SER A 63 9.82 -9.02 -5.32
CA SER A 63 9.16 -9.87 -4.32
C SER A 63 7.69 -10.15 -4.61
N ILE A 64 7.21 -9.81 -5.80
CA ILE A 64 5.82 -10.08 -6.21
C ILE A 64 5.47 -11.56 -6.02
N ASP A 65 4.32 -11.83 -5.41
CA ASP A 65 3.88 -13.18 -5.03
C ASP A 65 3.17 -13.87 -6.19
N ILE A 66 3.93 -14.32 -7.15
CA ILE A 66 3.47 -15.09 -8.31
C ILE A 66 4.37 -16.31 -8.49
N GLU A 67 3.76 -17.48 -8.47
CA GLU A 67 4.47 -18.76 -8.62
C GLU A 67 4.72 -19.14 -10.07
N GLU A 68 3.82 -18.70 -10.98
CA GLU A 68 3.97 -19.00 -12.40
C GLU A 68 5.07 -18.13 -13.01
N GLU A 69 6.15 -18.76 -13.42
CA GLU A 69 7.39 -18.12 -13.84
C GLU A 69 7.23 -17.23 -15.08
N GLN A 70 6.40 -17.59 -16.04
CA GLN A 70 6.18 -16.82 -17.26
C GLN A 70 5.42 -15.52 -16.96
N LEU A 71 4.38 -15.60 -16.14
CA LEU A 71 3.62 -14.43 -15.72
C LEU A 71 4.49 -13.51 -14.87
N LYS A 72 5.23 -14.06 -13.91
CA LYS A 72 6.16 -13.30 -13.08
C LYS A 72 7.20 -12.57 -13.95
N GLY A 73 7.80 -13.27 -14.89
CA GLY A 73 8.78 -12.70 -15.82
C GLY A 73 8.20 -11.55 -16.65
N HIS A 74 6.95 -11.70 -17.12
CA HIS A 74 6.27 -10.65 -17.88
C HIS A 74 6.00 -9.40 -17.01
N LEU A 75 5.52 -9.58 -15.78
CA LEU A 75 5.26 -8.44 -14.88
C LEU A 75 6.55 -7.72 -14.46
N LEU A 76 7.67 -8.41 -14.34
CA LEU A 76 8.96 -7.79 -14.01
C LEU A 76 9.68 -7.19 -15.22
N SER A 77 9.21 -7.48 -16.43
CA SER A 77 9.80 -7.03 -17.68
C SER A 77 9.62 -5.53 -17.94
N PRO A 78 10.34 -4.96 -18.91
CA PRO A 78 10.15 -3.57 -19.32
C PRO A 78 8.73 -3.20 -19.81
N GLU A 79 7.91 -4.18 -20.20
CA GLU A 79 6.51 -3.94 -20.57
C GLU A 79 5.60 -3.64 -19.39
N PHE A 80 6.03 -3.98 -18.16
CA PHE A 80 5.31 -3.70 -16.92
C PHE A 80 6.18 -2.92 -15.94
N PHE A 81 6.60 -3.55 -14.85
CA PHE A 81 7.31 -2.85 -13.76
C PHE A 81 8.73 -2.43 -14.13
N ASP A 82 9.35 -3.05 -15.11
CA ASP A 82 10.74 -2.77 -15.48
C ASP A 82 11.67 -2.78 -14.25
N VAL A 83 11.72 -3.93 -13.61
CA VAL A 83 12.37 -4.10 -12.30
C VAL A 83 13.85 -3.74 -12.30
N GLU A 84 14.53 -3.87 -13.43
CA GLU A 84 15.95 -3.52 -13.55
C GLU A 84 16.19 -2.03 -13.36
N ASN A 85 15.29 -1.18 -13.89
CA ASN A 85 15.38 0.27 -13.78
C ASN A 85 14.55 0.81 -12.59
N ASN A 86 13.52 0.09 -12.17
CA ASN A 86 12.58 0.51 -11.13
C ASN A 86 12.39 -0.61 -10.10
N PRO A 87 13.42 -0.92 -9.28
CA PRO A 87 13.37 -2.06 -8.38
C PRO A 87 12.42 -1.90 -7.19
N ARG A 88 11.96 -0.69 -6.92
CA ARG A 88 11.11 -0.37 -5.76
C ARG A 88 9.90 0.47 -6.12
N LEU A 89 8.78 0.17 -5.43
CA LEU A 89 7.66 1.09 -5.27
C LEU A 89 7.92 1.89 -4.00
N LYS A 90 7.54 3.18 -3.98
CA LYS A 90 7.73 4.03 -2.80
C LYS A 90 6.48 4.82 -2.50
N PHE A 91 6.25 5.04 -1.23
CA PHE A 91 5.15 5.87 -0.73
C PHE A 91 5.63 6.80 0.36
N SER A 92 5.14 8.04 0.34
CA SER A 92 5.35 9.01 1.41
C SER A 92 4.08 9.82 1.61
N SER A 93 3.52 9.78 2.82
CA SER A 93 2.32 10.55 3.13
C SER A 93 2.60 12.06 3.18
N THR A 94 1.66 12.84 2.66
CA THR A 94 1.59 14.29 2.82
C THR A 94 0.57 14.69 3.87
N GLU A 95 -0.42 13.84 4.11
CA GLU A 95 -1.43 13.99 5.15
C GLU A 95 -1.81 12.63 5.70
N LEU A 96 -1.91 12.52 7.01
CA LEU A 96 -2.42 11.34 7.71
C LEU A 96 -3.22 11.81 8.92
N SER A 97 -4.49 11.43 8.98
CA SER A 97 -5.36 11.75 10.11
C SER A 97 -6.22 10.55 10.51
N VAL A 98 -6.55 10.49 11.78
CA VAL A 98 -7.42 9.48 12.38
C VAL A 98 -8.50 10.20 13.17
N ASP A 99 -9.76 9.93 12.88
CA ASP A 99 -10.86 10.53 13.62
C ASP A 99 -11.19 9.72 14.91
N ASP A 100 -12.18 10.20 15.67
CA ASP A 100 -12.58 9.59 16.95
C ASP A 100 -13.15 8.17 16.79
N GLU A 101 -13.60 7.83 15.60
CA GLU A 101 -14.12 6.50 15.28
C GLU A 101 -13.04 5.57 14.74
N GLY A 102 -11.79 6.05 14.66
CA GLY A 102 -10.65 5.31 14.13
C GLY A 102 -10.62 5.27 12.60
N GLN A 103 -11.37 6.12 11.91
CA GLN A 103 -11.30 6.20 10.46
C GLN A 103 -10.04 6.96 10.03
N VAL A 104 -9.31 6.38 9.11
CA VAL A 104 -8.07 6.94 8.56
C VAL A 104 -8.35 7.66 7.25
N ARG A 105 -7.78 8.85 7.11
CA ARG A 105 -7.63 9.55 5.84
C ARG A 105 -6.15 9.75 5.58
N LEU A 106 -5.73 9.33 4.40
CA LEU A 106 -4.33 9.36 3.99
C LEU A 106 -4.24 9.97 2.60
N ALA A 107 -3.37 10.94 2.45
CA ALA A 107 -2.93 11.44 1.15
C ALA A 107 -1.42 11.33 1.08
N GLY A 108 -0.87 11.07 -0.10
CA GLY A 108 0.56 10.97 -0.25
C GLY A 108 1.00 10.78 -1.69
N GLU A 109 2.29 10.71 -1.87
CA GLU A 109 2.93 10.49 -3.15
C GLU A 109 3.30 9.00 -3.30
N LEU A 110 2.78 8.38 -4.33
CA LEU A 110 3.09 7.00 -4.72
C LEU A 110 3.95 7.01 -5.97
N GLU A 111 5.11 6.37 -5.89
CA GLU A 111 6.02 6.17 -7.02
C GLU A 111 5.95 4.71 -7.48
N ILE A 112 5.58 4.52 -8.74
CA ILE A 112 5.57 3.23 -9.44
C ILE A 112 6.22 3.46 -10.80
N HIS A 113 7.11 2.57 -11.22
CA HIS A 113 7.73 2.63 -12.54
C HIS A 113 8.40 3.99 -12.84
N GLY A 114 9.01 4.60 -11.82
CA GLY A 114 9.63 5.92 -11.93
C GLY A 114 8.68 7.11 -12.08
N GLN A 115 7.37 6.88 -12.00
CA GLN A 115 6.32 7.90 -12.05
C GLN A 115 5.76 8.14 -10.66
N THR A 116 5.66 9.39 -10.25
CA THR A 116 5.12 9.79 -8.94
C THR A 116 3.81 10.53 -9.12
N HIS A 117 2.77 10.04 -8.44
CA HIS A 117 1.45 10.64 -8.42
C HIS A 117 0.88 10.73 -7.02
N GLU A 118 0.07 11.75 -6.77
CA GLU A 118 -0.70 11.85 -5.54
C GLU A 118 -1.81 10.79 -5.52
N VAL A 119 -1.94 10.11 -4.39
CA VAL A 119 -3.03 9.17 -4.13
C VAL A 119 -3.73 9.52 -2.83
N ASN A 120 -5.03 9.23 -2.78
CA ASN A 120 -5.85 9.36 -1.58
C ASN A 120 -6.35 7.98 -1.17
N ALA A 121 -6.25 7.68 0.10
CA ALA A 121 -6.68 6.42 0.67
C ALA A 121 -7.51 6.64 1.93
N VAL A 122 -8.34 5.68 2.22
CA VAL A 122 -9.15 5.64 3.44
C VAL A 122 -8.94 4.31 4.13
N GLY A 123 -9.22 4.26 5.42
CA GLY A 123 -9.05 3.01 6.15
C GLY A 123 -9.40 3.12 7.60
N LYS A 124 -8.78 2.23 8.39
CA LYS A 124 -9.02 2.12 9.83
C LYS A 124 -7.72 2.06 10.61
N PHE A 125 -7.75 2.67 11.77
CA PHE A 125 -6.72 2.59 12.78
C PHE A 125 -7.21 1.72 13.93
N ALA A 126 -6.32 0.89 14.46
CA ALA A 126 -6.55 0.12 15.67
C ALA A 126 -5.28 0.10 16.53
N GLN A 127 -5.46 -0.09 17.84
CA GLN A 127 -4.36 -0.08 18.80
C GLN A 127 -4.60 -1.11 19.89
N VAL A 128 -3.54 -1.83 20.23
CA VAL A 128 -3.51 -2.72 21.40
C VAL A 128 -2.35 -2.28 22.31
N PRO A 129 -2.62 -1.80 23.52
CA PRO A 129 -1.59 -1.27 24.43
C PRO A 129 -0.53 -2.28 24.84
N ALA A 130 -0.89 -3.57 24.90
CA ALA A 130 0.05 -4.64 25.20
C ALA A 130 -0.37 -5.94 24.50
N TYR A 131 0.52 -6.44 23.65
CA TYR A 131 0.39 -7.75 23.03
C TYR A 131 1.02 -8.86 23.93
N LEU A 132 1.06 -10.09 23.46
CA LEU A 132 1.58 -11.24 24.23
C LEU A 132 3.05 -11.07 24.68
N ASP A 133 3.83 -10.29 23.94
CA ASP A 133 5.21 -9.93 24.26
C ASP A 133 5.34 -8.66 25.14
N GLY A 134 4.19 -8.11 25.57
CA GLY A 134 4.13 -6.89 26.38
C GLY A 134 4.31 -5.58 25.61
N ARG A 135 4.54 -5.63 24.29
CA ARG A 135 4.72 -4.43 23.48
C ARG A 135 3.40 -3.96 22.87
N GLU A 136 3.28 -2.68 22.69
CA GLU A 136 2.15 -2.06 22.01
C GLU A 136 2.14 -2.40 20.51
N ARG A 137 0.95 -2.56 19.96
CA ARG A 137 0.73 -2.76 18.52
C ARG A 137 -0.21 -1.70 17.96
N ILE A 138 0.10 -1.23 16.77
CA ILE A 138 -0.77 -0.36 15.98
C ILE A 138 -1.09 -1.06 14.67
N GLY A 139 -2.36 -0.99 14.26
CA GLY A 139 -2.83 -1.48 12.98
C GLY A 139 -3.33 -0.35 12.09
N LEU A 140 -2.94 -0.36 10.82
CA LEU A 140 -3.51 0.46 9.76
C LEU A 140 -4.02 -0.46 8.65
N SER A 141 -5.33 -0.41 8.41
CA SER A 141 -5.96 -1.00 7.22
C SER A 141 -6.26 0.10 6.24
N ILE A 142 -5.69 0.05 5.03
CA ILE A 142 -5.76 1.14 4.06
C ILE A 142 -6.20 0.58 2.71
N ALA A 143 -7.12 1.25 2.05
CA ALA A 143 -7.58 0.91 0.71
C ALA A 143 -7.54 2.13 -0.21
N THR A 144 -7.10 1.91 -1.44
CA THR A 144 -7.12 2.91 -2.50
C THR A 144 -7.28 2.23 -3.87
N GLY A 145 -7.44 3.03 -4.91
CA GLY A 145 -7.45 2.58 -6.29
C GLY A 145 -6.66 3.55 -7.16
N VAL A 146 -5.98 3.01 -8.17
CA VAL A 146 -5.19 3.79 -9.11
C VAL A 146 -5.48 3.35 -10.54
N ASP A 147 -5.38 4.26 -11.49
CA ASP A 147 -5.27 3.92 -12.90
C ASP A 147 -3.80 3.64 -13.22
N ARG A 148 -3.48 2.40 -13.57
CA ARG A 148 -2.09 1.98 -13.82
C ARG A 148 -1.42 2.71 -14.98
N ARG A 149 -2.20 3.30 -15.89
CA ARG A 149 -1.66 4.10 -17.01
C ARG A 149 -0.97 5.37 -16.55
N GLU A 150 -1.42 5.97 -15.45
CA GLU A 150 -0.78 7.15 -14.86
C GLU A 150 0.66 6.88 -14.46
N PHE A 151 0.99 5.63 -14.17
CA PHE A 151 2.34 5.17 -13.83
C PHE A 151 3.10 4.56 -15.02
N GLY A 152 2.59 4.68 -16.23
CA GLY A 152 3.22 4.11 -17.41
C GLY A 152 3.06 2.59 -17.55
N LEU A 153 2.20 1.97 -16.74
CA LEU A 153 1.86 0.54 -16.82
C LEU A 153 0.68 0.35 -17.77
N ASP A 154 0.88 0.60 -19.03
CA ASP A 154 -0.17 0.71 -20.05
C ASP A 154 -0.31 -0.52 -20.95
N TRP A 155 0.52 -1.56 -20.74
CA TRP A 155 0.40 -2.79 -21.51
C TRP A 155 -1.02 -3.33 -21.49
N ASN A 156 -1.52 -3.75 -22.64
CA ASN A 156 -2.79 -4.43 -22.79
C ASN A 156 -2.81 -5.28 -24.07
N ALA A 157 -3.85 -6.05 -24.23
CA ALA A 157 -4.13 -6.80 -25.45
C ALA A 157 -5.63 -6.78 -25.73
N ASP A 158 -5.99 -6.62 -27.00
CA ASP A 158 -7.38 -6.67 -27.42
C ASP A 158 -7.91 -8.10 -27.38
N LEU A 159 -9.09 -8.28 -26.82
CA LEU A 159 -9.79 -9.56 -26.88
C LEU A 159 -10.45 -9.74 -28.25
N PRO A 160 -10.49 -10.97 -28.81
CA PRO A 160 -11.16 -11.22 -30.09
C PRO A 160 -12.65 -10.84 -30.11
N SER A 161 -13.30 -10.84 -28.95
CA SER A 161 -14.70 -10.44 -28.76
C SER A 161 -14.91 -8.93 -28.61
N GLY A 162 -13.83 -8.14 -28.61
CA GLY A 162 -13.80 -6.74 -28.19
C GLY A 162 -13.50 -6.64 -26.69
N GLY A 163 -13.03 -5.49 -26.25
CA GLY A 163 -12.58 -5.26 -24.88
C GLY A 163 -11.09 -5.54 -24.69
N GLN A 164 -10.65 -5.47 -23.42
CA GLN A 164 -9.23 -5.51 -23.08
C GLN A 164 -8.91 -6.72 -22.17
N ALA A 165 -7.70 -7.26 -22.31
CA ALA A 165 -7.24 -8.38 -21.49
C ALA A 165 -7.04 -8.00 -20.02
N LEU A 166 -6.71 -6.74 -19.74
CA LEU A 166 -6.41 -6.29 -18.39
C LEU A 166 -7.01 -4.91 -18.14
N GLU A 167 -7.85 -4.79 -17.11
CA GLU A 167 -8.40 -3.50 -16.69
C GLU A 167 -7.29 -2.51 -16.32
N TYR A 168 -7.60 -1.22 -16.45
CA TYR A 168 -6.66 -0.15 -16.09
C TYR A 168 -6.76 0.22 -14.61
N ASP A 169 -7.93 0.09 -14.02
CA ASP A 169 -8.13 0.34 -12.60
C ASP A 169 -7.60 -0.82 -11.75
N VAL A 170 -6.75 -0.48 -10.80
CA VAL A 170 -6.14 -1.44 -9.87
C VAL A 170 -6.53 -1.04 -8.45
N ALA A 171 -7.14 -1.98 -7.73
CA ALA A 171 -7.39 -1.83 -6.30
C ALA A 171 -6.13 -2.18 -5.51
N ILE A 172 -5.84 -1.40 -4.46
CA ILE A 172 -4.71 -1.61 -3.56
C ILE A 172 -5.25 -1.71 -2.15
N ASP A 173 -4.93 -2.81 -1.47
CA ASP A 173 -5.30 -3.10 -0.09
C ASP A 173 -4.04 -3.35 0.74
N VAL A 174 -3.88 -2.60 1.82
CA VAL A 174 -2.70 -2.65 2.67
C VAL A 174 -3.14 -2.86 4.11
N GLU A 175 -2.63 -3.92 4.73
CA GLU A 175 -2.82 -4.23 6.14
C GLU A 175 -1.46 -4.19 6.83
N LEU A 176 -1.26 -3.21 7.69
CA LEU A 176 0.02 -3.00 8.37
C LEU A 176 -0.14 -3.12 9.87
N GLU A 177 0.62 -4.03 10.47
CA GLU A 177 0.83 -4.10 11.91
C GLU A 177 2.19 -3.50 12.25
N PHE A 178 2.20 -2.58 13.19
CA PHE A 178 3.41 -1.89 13.64
C PHE A 178 3.75 -2.20 15.08
N VAL A 179 5.04 -2.25 15.35
CA VAL A 179 5.61 -2.29 16.71
C VAL A 179 6.45 -1.03 16.93
N ALA A 180 6.50 -0.56 18.18
CA ALA A 180 7.40 0.53 18.52
C ALA A 180 8.83 0.14 18.16
N ALA A 181 9.53 1.04 17.47
CA ALA A 181 10.95 0.86 17.17
C ALA A 181 11.71 0.74 18.48
N GLU A 182 12.67 -0.20 18.55
CA GLU A 182 13.54 -0.31 19.71
C GLU A 182 14.31 1.01 19.87
N GLY A 183 14.20 1.63 21.03
CA GLY A 183 14.88 2.90 21.31
C GLY A 183 16.39 2.74 21.23
N GLU A 184 17.03 3.74 20.57
CA GLU A 184 18.46 3.96 20.72
C GLU A 184 18.82 4.36 22.15
#